data_c52df210774b2f9f0e95c645c49d0499
#
_entry.id   c52df210774b2f9f0e95c645c49d0499
#
_cell.length_a   1.000
_cell.length_b   1.000
_cell.length_c   1.000
_cell.angle_alpha   90.00
_cell.angle_beta   90.00
_cell.angle_gamma   90.00
#
_symmetry.space_group_name_H-M   'P 1'
#
loop_
_entity.id
_entity.type
_entity.pdbx_description
1 polymer ?
#
loop_
_entity_poly.entity_id
_entity_poly.type
_entity_poly.pdbx_seq_one_letter_code
_entity_poly.pdbx_strand_id
1 'polypeptide(L)'
;EAEYKALMEQIEHLRAILADRKLLLGVIKEEILVIRDKYGDERRTSIGFDEFDISMEDLIPREDVVITMTKLGYIKRMSHDTFKAQNRGGKGIKGMQKLDEDYVEELFMTNTHHYLMFFTNTGRVYRMKAYEIPEASRTSRGTAIVNLLQLMPGEKMSAVIPIEKYLKIGRASCRERV
;
A
#
# COMPACT_ATOMS: atom_id res chain seq x y z
N GLU A 1 76.97 3.34 6.31
CA GLU A 1 76.23 4.21 7.24
C GLU A 1 74.89 4.68 6.60
N ALA A 2 74.84 5.01 5.30
CA ALA A 2 73.61 5.45 4.60
C ALA A 2 72.54 4.32 4.55
N GLU A 3 72.94 3.09 4.24
CA GLU A 3 72.05 1.93 4.21
C GLU A 3 71.46 1.61 5.59
N TYR A 4 72.29 1.75 6.63
CA TYR A 4 71.81 1.50 8.02
C TYR A 4 70.73 2.53 8.42
N LYS A 5 70.91 3.80 8.07
CA LYS A 5 69.93 4.83 8.36
C LYS A 5 68.60 4.58 7.61
N ALA A 6 68.65 4.21 6.34
CA ALA A 6 67.49 3.89 5.55
C ALA A 6 66.71 2.68 6.09
N LEU A 7 67.43 1.66 6.54
CA LEU A 7 66.78 0.50 7.18
C LEU A 7 66.12 0.84 8.52
N MET A 8 66.77 1.70 9.32
CA MET A 8 66.17 2.14 10.59
C MET A 8 64.89 2.96 10.38
N GLU A 9 64.88 3.87 9.39
CA GLU A 9 63.68 4.62 9.03
C GLU A 9 62.52 3.71 8.57
N GLN A 10 62.82 2.68 7.77
CA GLN A 10 61.83 1.68 7.39
C GLN A 10 61.28 0.90 8.57
N ILE A 11 62.13 0.49 9.50
CA ILE A 11 61.72 -0.23 10.72
C ILE A 11 60.81 0.65 11.58
N GLU A 12 61.17 1.92 11.76
CA GLU A 12 60.33 2.86 12.52
C GLU A 12 58.96 3.09 11.84
N HIS A 13 58.95 3.25 10.55
CA HIS A 13 57.71 3.41 9.76
C HIS A 13 56.80 2.17 9.90
N LEU A 14 57.34 0.96 9.73
CA LEU A 14 56.54 -0.27 9.86
C LEU A 14 56.04 -0.47 11.29
N ARG A 15 56.86 -0.11 12.31
CA ARG A 15 56.40 -0.15 13.72
C ARG A 15 55.27 0.86 13.97
N ALA A 16 55.32 2.05 13.38
CA ALA A 16 54.25 3.05 13.49
C ALA A 16 52.94 2.55 12.89
N ILE A 17 52.99 1.89 11.72
CA ILE A 17 51.82 1.29 11.09
C ILE A 17 51.19 0.21 11.96
N LEU A 18 52.03 -0.65 12.60
CA LEU A 18 51.54 -1.72 13.48
C LEU A 18 51.00 -1.19 14.81
N ALA A 19 51.49 -0.07 15.30
CA ALA A 19 51.06 0.54 16.55
C ALA A 19 49.72 1.29 16.41
N ASP A 20 49.46 1.91 15.23
CA ASP A 20 48.25 2.67 15.00
C ASP A 20 47.33 1.99 13.97
N ARG A 21 46.16 1.54 14.44
CA ARG A 21 45.15 0.91 13.61
C ARG A 21 44.63 1.84 12.46
N LYS A 22 44.66 3.16 12.65
CA LYS A 22 44.23 4.09 11.61
C LYS A 22 45.23 4.14 10.46
N LEU A 23 46.55 4.15 10.79
CA LEU A 23 47.60 4.10 9.78
C LEU A 23 47.56 2.78 9.00
N LEU A 24 47.38 1.66 9.70
CA LEU A 24 47.23 0.34 9.07
C LEU A 24 46.05 0.31 8.08
N LEU A 25 44.85 0.80 8.49
CA LEU A 25 43.69 0.89 7.63
C LEU A 25 43.89 1.88 6.45
N GLY A 26 44.72 2.92 6.65
CA GLY A 26 45.12 3.85 5.59
C GLY A 26 45.91 3.14 4.49
N VAL A 27 46.94 2.37 4.87
CA VAL A 27 47.75 1.59 3.91
C VAL A 27 46.89 0.59 3.14
N ILE A 28 46.05 -0.18 3.85
CA ILE A 28 45.12 -1.12 3.20
C ILE A 28 44.20 -0.40 2.19
N LYS A 29 43.67 0.76 2.56
CA LYS A 29 42.82 1.56 1.66
C LYS A 29 43.56 2.01 0.41
N GLU A 30 44.80 2.48 0.55
CA GLU A 30 45.62 2.92 -0.59
C GLU A 30 45.92 1.76 -1.53
N GLU A 31 46.30 0.60 -1.01
CA GLU A 31 46.54 -0.60 -1.83
C GLU A 31 45.29 -1.07 -2.57
N ILE A 32 44.15 -1.08 -1.90
CA ILE A 32 42.86 -1.44 -2.55
C ILE A 32 42.51 -0.43 -3.63
N LEU A 33 42.74 0.86 -3.43
CA LEU A 33 42.47 1.87 -4.46
C LEU A 33 43.34 1.68 -5.70
N VAL A 34 44.64 1.33 -5.53
CA VAL A 34 45.52 1.02 -6.67
C VAL A 34 45.03 -0.21 -7.43
N ILE A 35 44.55 -1.25 -6.74
CA ILE A 35 43.98 -2.45 -7.37
C ILE A 35 42.71 -2.08 -8.11
N ARG A 36 41.84 -1.28 -7.49
CA ARG A 36 40.62 -0.80 -8.14
C ARG A 36 40.91 -0.03 -9.43
N ASP A 37 41.85 0.90 -9.40
CA ASP A 37 42.15 1.75 -10.55
C ASP A 37 42.83 0.98 -11.70
N LYS A 38 43.54 -0.12 -11.35
CA LYS A 38 44.21 -0.98 -12.35
C LYS A 38 43.27 -2.03 -12.94
N TYR A 39 42.31 -2.57 -12.18
CA TYR A 39 41.49 -3.71 -12.56
C TYR A 39 39.99 -3.42 -12.47
N GLY A 40 39.59 -2.20 -12.07
CA GLY A 40 38.20 -1.81 -11.98
C GLY A 40 37.56 -1.67 -13.35
N ASP A 41 36.55 -2.50 -13.62
CA ASP A 41 35.70 -2.40 -14.79
C ASP A 41 34.47 -1.58 -14.47
N GLU A 42 33.82 -1.02 -15.49
CA GLU A 42 32.49 -0.45 -15.35
C GLU A 42 31.48 -1.53 -14.96
N ARG A 43 30.51 -1.13 -14.18
CA ARG A 43 29.46 -2.04 -13.75
C ARG A 43 28.68 -2.58 -14.96
N ARG A 44 28.68 -3.90 -15.16
CA ARG A 44 28.00 -4.59 -16.26
C ARG A 44 26.51 -4.83 -16.02
N THR A 45 26.09 -4.69 -14.75
CA THR A 45 24.69 -4.89 -14.35
C THR A 45 24.02 -3.56 -14.09
N SER A 46 22.77 -3.40 -14.51
CA SER A 46 21.91 -2.28 -14.14
C SER A 46 21.20 -2.57 -12.81
N ILE A 47 20.93 -1.51 -12.04
CA ILE A 47 20.04 -1.58 -10.90
C ILE A 47 18.64 -1.30 -11.44
N GLY A 48 17.80 -2.32 -11.50
CA GLY A 48 16.40 -2.22 -11.88
C GLY A 48 15.48 -2.53 -10.71
N PHE A 49 14.19 -2.33 -10.92
CA PHE A 49 13.19 -2.85 -9.99
C PHE A 49 13.10 -4.37 -10.12
N ASP A 50 12.81 -5.04 -9.02
CA ASP A 50 12.59 -6.49 -9.03
C ASP A 50 11.23 -6.77 -9.69
N GLU A 51 11.26 -7.38 -10.87
CA GLU A 51 10.06 -7.76 -11.62
C GLU A 51 9.28 -8.90 -10.93
N PHE A 52 9.92 -9.59 -9.98
CA PHE A 52 9.28 -10.67 -9.22
C PHE A 52 8.51 -10.18 -7.99
N ASP A 53 8.67 -8.92 -7.58
CA ASP A 53 7.96 -8.33 -6.44
C ASP A 53 6.65 -7.64 -6.88
N ILE A 54 6.00 -8.17 -7.91
CA ILE A 54 4.68 -7.71 -8.34
C ILE A 54 3.66 -8.23 -7.34
N SER A 55 3.09 -7.32 -6.56
CA SER A 55 1.99 -7.66 -5.67
C SER A 55 0.71 -7.93 -6.48
N MET A 56 -0.19 -8.77 -5.95
CA MET A 56 -1.51 -8.98 -6.56
C MET A 56 -2.27 -7.65 -6.71
N GLU A 57 -1.97 -6.67 -5.88
CA GLU A 57 -2.54 -5.33 -5.93
C GLU A 57 -2.12 -4.56 -7.19
N ASP A 58 -0.89 -4.77 -7.68
CA ASP A 58 -0.36 -4.08 -8.87
C ASP A 58 -1.01 -4.57 -10.17
N LEU A 59 -1.56 -5.79 -10.16
CA LEU A 59 -2.29 -6.36 -11.30
C LEU A 59 -3.73 -5.84 -11.42
N ILE A 60 -4.25 -5.21 -10.37
CA ILE A 60 -5.62 -4.70 -10.35
C ILE A 60 -5.65 -3.28 -10.91
N PRO A 61 -6.42 -2.99 -11.96
CA PRO A 61 -6.49 -1.65 -12.52
C PRO A 61 -7.08 -0.65 -11.50
N ARG A 62 -6.54 0.56 -11.53
CA ARG A 62 -7.06 1.67 -10.73
C ARG A 62 -8.24 2.31 -11.44
N GLU A 63 -9.43 2.00 -10.99
CA GLU A 63 -10.68 2.47 -11.57
C GLU A 63 -11.57 3.08 -10.50
N ASP A 64 -12.38 4.03 -10.91
CA ASP A 64 -13.42 4.57 -10.04
C ASP A 64 -14.63 3.63 -10.05
N VAL A 65 -15.06 3.28 -8.86
CA VAL A 65 -16.12 2.31 -8.63
C VAL A 65 -17.19 2.88 -7.72
N VAL A 66 -18.41 2.43 -7.94
CA VAL A 66 -19.56 2.73 -7.07
C VAL A 66 -19.82 1.53 -6.17
N ILE A 67 -19.80 1.78 -4.89
CA ILE A 67 -20.16 0.81 -3.87
C ILE A 67 -21.54 1.11 -3.34
N THR A 68 -22.36 0.08 -3.28
CA THR A 68 -23.71 0.16 -2.76
C THR A 68 -23.88 -0.84 -1.63
N MET A 69 -24.40 -0.39 -0.50
CA MET A 69 -24.70 -1.23 0.65
C MET A 69 -26.15 -1.07 1.08
N THR A 70 -26.78 -2.17 1.45
CA THR A 70 -28.15 -2.18 1.96
C THR A 70 -28.20 -2.29 3.47
N LYS A 71 -29.36 -1.95 4.05
CA LYS A 71 -29.64 -2.06 5.49
C LYS A 71 -29.44 -3.48 6.03
N LEU A 72 -29.78 -4.49 5.26
CA LEU A 72 -29.60 -5.89 5.62
C LEU A 72 -28.15 -6.39 5.45
N GLY A 73 -27.23 -5.51 5.00
CA GLY A 73 -25.80 -5.83 4.88
C GLY A 73 -25.42 -6.52 3.57
N TYR A 74 -26.15 -6.31 2.49
CA TYR A 74 -25.71 -6.70 1.15
C TYR A 74 -24.87 -5.59 0.55
N ILE A 75 -23.66 -5.95 0.07
CA ILE A 75 -22.73 -5.02 -0.52
C ILE A 75 -22.34 -5.47 -1.93
N LYS A 76 -22.09 -4.54 -2.81
CA LYS A 76 -21.55 -4.80 -4.15
C LYS A 76 -20.71 -3.64 -4.65
N ARG A 77 -19.84 -3.95 -5.57
CA ARG A 77 -19.04 -3.01 -6.36
C ARG A 77 -19.51 -3.01 -7.80
N MET A 78 -19.56 -1.85 -8.41
CA MET A 78 -19.87 -1.66 -9.83
C MET A 78 -18.90 -0.64 -10.42
N SER A 79 -18.58 -0.78 -11.71
CA SER A 79 -17.82 0.26 -12.42
C SER A 79 -18.64 1.55 -12.50
N HIS A 80 -18.00 2.69 -12.36
CA HIS A 80 -18.59 4.01 -12.51
C HIS A 80 -19.31 4.17 -13.87
N ASP A 81 -18.79 3.57 -14.94
CA ASP A 81 -19.34 3.64 -16.29
C ASP A 81 -20.75 3.04 -16.42
N THR A 82 -21.17 2.26 -15.43
CA THR A 82 -22.52 1.69 -15.37
C THR A 82 -23.58 2.76 -15.13
N PHE A 83 -23.20 3.90 -14.55
CA PHE A 83 -24.08 5.02 -14.22
C PHE A 83 -23.92 6.17 -15.22
N LYS A 84 -24.46 5.99 -16.43
CA LYS A 84 -24.43 7.04 -17.44
C LYS A 84 -25.49 8.11 -17.16
N ALA A 85 -25.14 9.36 -17.38
CA ALA A 85 -26.09 10.48 -17.30
C ALA A 85 -27.24 10.28 -18.28
N GLN A 86 -28.46 10.49 -17.82
CA GLN A 86 -29.67 10.42 -18.66
C GLN A 86 -30.13 11.81 -19.05
N ASN A 87 -30.52 11.96 -20.30
CA ASN A 87 -31.12 13.19 -20.81
C ASN A 87 -32.60 13.30 -20.39
N ARG A 88 -33.24 14.45 -20.71
CA ARG A 88 -34.65 14.69 -20.46
C ARG A 88 -35.53 13.53 -20.96
N GLY A 89 -36.40 13.00 -20.08
CA GLY A 89 -37.26 11.86 -20.38
C GLY A 89 -36.70 10.49 -20.03
N GLY A 90 -35.46 10.42 -19.43
CA GLY A 90 -34.91 9.18 -18.90
C GLY A 90 -35.77 8.63 -17.75
N LYS A 91 -35.97 7.29 -17.75
CA LYS A 91 -36.78 6.58 -16.72
C LYS A 91 -36.02 6.32 -15.42
N GLY A 92 -34.81 6.87 -15.21
CA GLY A 92 -33.94 6.55 -14.12
C GLY A 92 -33.26 5.18 -14.27
N ILE A 93 -32.32 4.88 -13.39
CA ILE A 93 -31.54 3.63 -13.41
C ILE A 93 -31.79 2.91 -12.11
N LYS A 94 -32.24 1.65 -12.18
CA LYS A 94 -32.31 0.78 -10.99
C LYS A 94 -30.93 0.32 -10.63
N GLY A 95 -30.42 0.77 -9.48
CA GLY A 95 -29.05 0.50 -9.05
C GLY A 95 -28.85 -0.84 -8.36
N MET A 96 -29.90 -1.43 -7.76
CA MET A 96 -29.80 -2.67 -7.01
C MET A 96 -31.14 -3.37 -6.93
N GLN A 97 -31.15 -4.70 -6.97
CA GLN A 97 -32.32 -5.49 -6.58
C GLN A 97 -32.30 -5.66 -5.06
N LYS A 98 -33.38 -5.36 -4.42
CA LYS A 98 -33.54 -5.43 -2.97
C LYS A 98 -34.64 -6.43 -2.59
N LEU A 99 -34.62 -6.89 -1.35
CA LEU A 99 -35.72 -7.58 -0.71
C LEU A 99 -36.84 -6.58 -0.37
N ASP A 100 -38.04 -7.07 -0.12
CA ASP A 100 -39.22 -6.19 0.11
C ASP A 100 -39.04 -5.28 1.33
N GLU A 101 -38.32 -5.76 2.36
CA GLU A 101 -38.02 -5.01 3.60
C GLU A 101 -36.63 -4.34 3.60
N ASP A 102 -35.88 -4.41 2.48
CA ASP A 102 -34.52 -3.88 2.40
C ASP A 102 -34.50 -2.56 1.62
N TYR A 103 -33.54 -1.71 1.94
CA TYR A 103 -33.28 -0.48 1.20
C TYR A 103 -31.79 -0.17 1.13
N VAL A 104 -31.39 0.60 0.13
CA VAL A 104 -30.01 1.07 0.00
C VAL A 104 -29.78 2.11 1.08
N GLU A 105 -28.86 1.83 2.00
CA GLU A 105 -28.46 2.71 3.10
C GLU A 105 -27.28 3.58 2.71
N GLU A 106 -26.27 2.97 2.07
CA GLU A 106 -25.03 3.64 1.67
C GLU A 106 -24.80 3.49 0.15
N LEU A 107 -24.46 4.59 -0.50
CA LEU A 107 -24.00 4.63 -1.88
C LEU A 107 -22.92 5.69 -2.01
N PHE A 108 -21.71 5.29 -2.38
CA PHE A 108 -20.58 6.21 -2.54
C PHE A 108 -19.65 5.78 -3.67
N MET A 109 -18.93 6.76 -4.20
CA MET A 109 -17.86 6.53 -5.17
C MET A 109 -16.52 6.44 -4.46
N THR A 110 -15.70 5.52 -4.92
CA THR A 110 -14.33 5.34 -4.43
C THR A 110 -13.47 4.73 -5.54
N ASN A 111 -12.16 4.65 -5.30
CA ASN A 111 -11.25 3.97 -6.21
C ASN A 111 -11.01 2.53 -5.75
N THR A 112 -10.71 1.61 -6.70
CA THR A 112 -10.44 0.20 -6.41
C THR A 112 -9.40 0.00 -5.32
N HIS A 113 -8.37 0.86 -5.24
CA HIS A 113 -7.26 0.74 -4.30
C HIS A 113 -7.48 1.47 -2.96
N HIS A 114 -8.60 2.18 -2.80
CA HIS A 114 -8.92 2.83 -1.53
C HIS A 114 -9.28 1.81 -0.46
N TYR A 115 -9.03 2.16 0.78
CA TYR A 115 -9.47 1.38 1.92
C TYR A 115 -10.90 1.74 2.30
N LEU A 116 -11.64 0.74 2.72
CA LEU A 116 -12.96 0.91 3.32
C LEU A 116 -12.86 0.52 4.79
N MET A 117 -13.32 1.42 5.64
CA MET A 117 -13.42 1.19 7.07
C MET A 117 -14.88 0.93 7.43
N PHE A 118 -15.13 -0.26 7.95
CA PHE A 118 -16.45 -0.72 8.35
C PHE A 118 -16.57 -0.62 9.87
N PHE A 119 -17.48 0.19 10.34
CA PHE A 119 -17.77 0.38 11.75
C PHE A 119 -18.99 -0.44 12.15
N THR A 120 -18.92 -1.13 13.29
CA THR A 120 -20.00 -1.96 13.78
C THR A 120 -20.63 -1.40 15.04
N ASN A 121 -21.84 -1.87 15.35
CA ASN A 121 -22.58 -1.50 16.56
C ASN A 121 -21.90 -1.94 17.86
N THR A 122 -20.95 -2.89 17.77
CA THR A 122 -20.15 -3.37 18.91
C THR A 122 -18.87 -2.55 19.14
N GLY A 123 -18.63 -1.50 18.33
CA GLY A 123 -17.44 -0.67 18.40
C GLY A 123 -16.20 -1.26 17.72
N ARG A 124 -16.35 -2.33 16.93
CA ARG A 124 -15.28 -2.90 16.12
C ARG A 124 -15.17 -2.18 14.81
N VAL A 125 -13.93 -2.20 14.26
CA VAL A 125 -13.61 -1.62 12.95
C VAL A 125 -12.92 -2.68 12.11
N TYR A 126 -13.47 -2.94 10.93
CA TYR A 126 -12.86 -3.81 9.92
C TYR A 126 -12.35 -2.96 8.77
N ARG A 127 -11.28 -3.40 8.17
CA ARG A 127 -10.64 -2.72 7.04
C ARG A 127 -10.49 -3.70 5.88
N MET A 128 -10.89 -3.30 4.69
CA MET A 128 -10.63 -4.03 3.46
C MET A 128 -10.38 -3.06 2.30
N LYS A 129 -9.82 -3.55 1.22
CA LYS A 129 -9.67 -2.78 -0.02
C LYS A 129 -10.96 -2.81 -0.83
N ALA A 130 -11.25 -1.74 -1.57
CA ALA A 130 -12.46 -1.69 -2.38
C ALA A 130 -12.51 -2.77 -3.48
N TYR A 131 -11.34 -3.19 -4.01
CA TYR A 131 -11.28 -4.28 -4.99
C TYR A 131 -11.62 -5.66 -4.42
N GLU A 132 -11.52 -5.88 -3.11
CA GLU A 132 -11.89 -7.15 -2.45
C GLU A 132 -13.42 -7.36 -2.45
N ILE A 133 -14.19 -6.30 -2.65
CA ILE A 133 -15.64 -6.42 -2.79
C ILE A 133 -15.96 -7.01 -4.17
N PRO A 134 -16.73 -8.10 -4.26
CA PRO A 134 -17.09 -8.72 -5.52
C PRO A 134 -17.82 -7.75 -6.45
N GLU A 135 -17.40 -7.76 -7.70
CA GLU A 135 -18.10 -7.03 -8.74
C GLU A 135 -19.43 -7.71 -9.05
N ALA A 136 -20.46 -6.92 -9.22
CA ALA A 136 -21.78 -7.44 -9.48
C ALA A 136 -22.56 -6.56 -10.46
N SER A 137 -23.44 -7.19 -11.22
CA SER A 137 -24.27 -6.50 -12.18
C SER A 137 -25.21 -5.48 -11.50
N ARG A 138 -25.65 -4.51 -12.27
CA ARG A 138 -26.54 -3.45 -11.80
C ARG A 138 -27.80 -3.99 -11.10
N THR A 139 -28.39 -5.04 -11.64
CA THR A 139 -29.64 -5.61 -11.13
C THR A 139 -29.44 -6.66 -10.03
N SER A 140 -28.21 -7.08 -9.76
CA SER A 140 -27.95 -8.07 -8.71
C SER A 140 -28.09 -7.48 -7.30
N ARG A 141 -28.32 -8.36 -6.32
CA ARG A 141 -28.38 -8.00 -4.89
C ARG A 141 -26.99 -7.75 -4.29
N GLY A 142 -25.93 -8.34 -4.86
CA GLY A 142 -24.59 -8.32 -4.30
C GLY A 142 -24.36 -9.45 -3.30
N THR A 143 -23.30 -9.33 -2.51
CA THR A 143 -22.84 -10.35 -1.55
C THR A 143 -23.15 -9.88 -0.13
N ALA A 144 -23.53 -10.79 0.74
CA ALA A 144 -23.74 -10.47 2.16
C ALA A 144 -22.37 -10.17 2.80
N ILE A 145 -22.30 -9.08 3.55
CA ILE A 145 -21.05 -8.59 4.17
C ILE A 145 -20.47 -9.58 5.17
N VAL A 146 -21.29 -10.42 5.79
CA VAL A 146 -20.86 -11.50 6.68
C VAL A 146 -19.98 -12.54 6.00
N ASN A 147 -20.04 -12.63 4.66
CA ASN A 147 -19.19 -13.52 3.87
C ASN A 147 -17.84 -12.88 3.53
N LEU A 148 -17.71 -11.56 3.66
CA LEU A 148 -16.50 -10.81 3.37
C LEU A 148 -15.72 -10.47 4.65
N LEU A 149 -16.44 -10.18 5.73
CA LEU A 149 -15.89 -9.82 7.04
C LEU A 149 -16.27 -10.87 8.07
N GLN A 150 -15.33 -11.21 8.93
CA GLN A 150 -15.56 -12.14 10.04
C GLN A 150 -16.33 -11.45 11.18
N LEU A 151 -17.62 -11.21 10.95
CA LEU A 151 -18.48 -10.57 11.93
C LEU A 151 -18.85 -11.56 13.05
N MET A 152 -18.97 -11.04 14.27
CA MET A 152 -19.44 -11.81 15.40
C MET A 152 -20.98 -11.97 15.35
N PRO A 153 -21.53 -13.02 15.98
CA PRO A 153 -22.98 -13.19 16.06
C PRO A 153 -23.68 -11.95 16.66
N GLY A 154 -24.66 -11.41 15.95
CA GLY A 154 -25.39 -10.20 16.35
C GLY A 154 -24.73 -8.87 16.01
N GLU A 155 -23.55 -8.88 15.42
CA GLU A 155 -22.86 -7.68 14.97
C GLU A 155 -23.47 -7.15 13.68
N LYS A 156 -23.75 -5.84 13.63
CA LYS A 156 -24.35 -5.15 12.48
C LYS A 156 -23.47 -3.97 12.05
N MET A 157 -23.50 -3.65 10.76
CA MET A 157 -22.85 -2.46 10.24
C MET A 157 -23.56 -1.20 10.72
N SER A 158 -22.77 -0.20 11.13
CA SER A 158 -23.26 1.12 11.52
C SER A 158 -22.86 2.20 10.53
N ALA A 159 -21.66 2.12 9.94
CA ALA A 159 -21.18 3.07 8.94
C ALA A 159 -20.04 2.47 8.11
N VAL A 160 -19.87 2.98 6.89
CA VAL A 160 -18.73 2.66 6.02
C VAL A 160 -18.07 3.96 5.56
N ILE A 161 -16.75 4.06 5.72
CA ILE A 161 -16.01 5.26 5.35
C ILE A 161 -14.89 4.88 4.38
N PRO A 162 -14.88 5.44 3.15
CA PRO A 162 -13.77 5.27 2.23
C PRO A 162 -12.59 6.15 2.64
N ILE A 163 -11.38 5.60 2.60
CA ILE A 163 -10.13 6.30 2.93
C ILE A 163 -9.16 6.16 1.75
N GLU A 164 -8.79 7.30 1.17
CA GLU A 164 -7.84 7.35 0.07
C GLU A 164 -6.42 7.04 0.53
N LYS A 165 -5.96 7.73 1.58
CA LYS A 165 -4.62 7.57 2.16
C LYS A 165 -4.66 7.74 3.67
N TYR A 166 -3.88 6.95 4.39
CA TYR A 166 -3.65 7.14 5.83
C TYR A 166 -2.69 8.32 6.09
N LEU A 167 -3.00 9.50 5.57
CA LEU A 167 -2.23 10.69 5.84
C LEU A 167 -2.67 11.32 7.17
N LYS A 168 -1.97 10.95 8.25
CA LYS A 168 -2.11 11.53 9.59
C LYS A 168 -3.51 11.37 10.21
N ILE A 169 -3.78 10.19 10.70
CA ILE A 169 -4.82 9.97 11.71
C ILE A 169 -4.40 10.72 12.97
N GLY A 170 -4.94 11.89 13.21
CA GLY A 170 -4.57 12.61 14.41
C GLY A 170 -5.55 13.65 14.91
N ARG A 171 -6.42 14.21 14.06
CA ARG A 171 -7.26 15.34 14.52
C ARG A 171 -8.69 15.42 13.96
N ALA A 172 -9.12 14.54 13.07
CA ALA A 172 -10.45 14.63 12.46
C ALA A 172 -11.58 14.01 13.29
N SER A 173 -11.31 13.06 14.16
CA SER A 173 -12.35 12.33 14.90
C SER A 173 -12.98 13.08 16.07
N CYS A 174 -12.42 14.24 16.50
CA CYS A 174 -12.94 14.98 17.63
C CYS A 174 -13.86 16.17 17.27
N ARG A 175 -14.07 16.48 15.99
CA ARG A 175 -14.81 17.67 15.57
C ARG A 175 -16.20 17.45 14.97
N GLU A 176 -16.59 16.21 14.71
CA GLU A 176 -17.91 15.89 14.15
C GLU A 176 -18.90 15.30 15.16
N ARG A 177 -18.72 15.56 16.42
CA ARG A 177 -19.75 15.33 17.42
C ARG A 177 -20.22 16.67 18.00
N VAL A 178 -21.07 17.33 17.26
CA VAL A 178 -22.06 18.28 17.78
C VAL A 178 -23.36 18.04 17.06
#